data_9ccdb34ba4c6668f7f32ef9dc4c35ae3
#
_entry.id   9ccdb34ba4c6668f7f32ef9dc4c35ae3
#
_cell.length_a   1.000
_cell.length_b   1.000
_cell.length_c   1.000
_cell.angle_alpha   90.00
_cell.angle_beta   90.00
_cell.angle_gamma   90.00
#
_symmetry.space_group_name_H-M   'P 1'
#
loop_
_entity.id
_entity.type
_entity.pdbx_description
1 polymer ?
#
loop_
_entity_poly.entity_id
_entity_poly.type
_entity_poly.pdbx_seq_one_letter_code
_entity_poly.pdbx_strand_id
1 'polypeptide(L)'
;MNAPHPAPSLTKNVTRISRLDLPGAGQVYVQGNYAYLGHLPNKQNLGTTIVDVSEPRRPRVVSQINLEDPTSHSHKARVIGDLMIVNSERNMTAIGRKADELPKLRTQLRAALGRDPSDAELAGKLGVAVTDIPAVEEARRKPYDRGGFKLYDVADRAKPKLIHFQKTHGIGVHRFDMDANYAYISTEMPGYIGNILVIYDIRNPAKPEEVSRWWLPGQHLAGGEQPTWPGRQHRLHHALRSGDRLFAGCWHGGVRVIDVSDIRKPRTIGAYNYHPPFPEPSHTFMDVPRPTGGRHIALAIDEEDHAHDAREMERRRGRPHGCLWVLDVTDMAKIQPLAIFQVSELDSPYSRAAPGRFGAHQFHERIDDTLVYCTWFAGGLRIVDIADPAAPQEVGHYIPEPAPGQPGPQTNDVDVDKRGVIYLVDRGPGFDILEFKPR
;
A
#
# COMPACT_ATOMS: atom_id res chain seq x y z
N MET A 1 1.82 -23.20 -37.19
CA MET A 1 0.86 -22.34 -36.44
C MET A 1 0.73 -22.96 -35.08
N ASN A 2 1.23 -22.30 -34.04
CA ASN A 2 1.03 -22.77 -32.65
C ASN A 2 -0.44 -22.67 -32.33
N ALA A 3 -1.01 -23.70 -31.70
CA ALA A 3 -2.39 -23.67 -31.20
C ALA A 3 -2.56 -22.43 -30.30
N PRO A 4 -3.70 -21.73 -30.37
CA PRO A 4 -3.96 -20.60 -29.51
C PRO A 4 -3.86 -21.07 -28.05
N HIS A 5 -3.15 -20.33 -27.21
CA HIS A 5 -3.12 -20.57 -25.78
C HIS A 5 -4.58 -20.55 -25.24
N PRO A 6 -4.97 -21.52 -24.41
CA PRO A 6 -6.30 -21.50 -23.79
C PRO A 6 -6.46 -20.18 -22.99
N ALA A 7 -7.70 -19.66 -22.96
CA ALA A 7 -7.99 -18.49 -22.16
C ALA A 7 -7.65 -18.77 -20.68
N PRO A 8 -7.00 -17.82 -19.97
CA PRO A 8 -6.61 -18.03 -18.57
C PRO A 8 -7.84 -18.23 -17.68
N SER A 9 -7.73 -19.15 -16.72
CA SER A 9 -8.77 -19.36 -15.72
C SER A 9 -8.82 -18.18 -14.75
N LEU A 10 -10.01 -17.70 -14.41
CA LEU A 10 -10.19 -16.64 -13.42
C LEU A 10 -10.07 -17.15 -11.97
N THR A 11 -10.16 -18.46 -11.76
CA THR A 11 -10.06 -19.07 -10.44
C THR A 11 -9.34 -20.41 -10.48
N LYS A 12 -8.56 -20.68 -9.42
CA LYS A 12 -7.95 -21.98 -9.14
C LYS A 12 -8.02 -22.22 -7.64
N ASN A 13 -8.73 -23.25 -7.21
CA ASN A 13 -8.87 -23.63 -5.79
C ASN A 13 -9.46 -22.53 -4.88
N VAL A 14 -9.97 -21.43 -5.42
CA VAL A 14 -10.55 -20.31 -4.67
C VAL A 14 -11.98 -20.07 -5.15
N THR A 15 -12.91 -19.88 -4.21
CA THR A 15 -14.31 -19.62 -4.46
C THR A 15 -14.78 -18.38 -3.72
N ARG A 16 -15.49 -17.47 -4.40
CA ARG A 16 -16.15 -16.33 -3.75
C ARG A 16 -17.41 -16.82 -3.04
N ILE A 17 -17.48 -16.57 -1.74
CA ILE A 17 -18.63 -16.96 -0.90
C ILE A 17 -19.60 -15.79 -0.66
N SER A 18 -19.14 -14.56 -0.72
CA SER A 18 -19.97 -13.36 -0.66
C SER A 18 -19.25 -12.13 -1.19
N ARG A 19 -19.99 -11.04 -1.39
CA ARG A 19 -19.46 -9.73 -1.79
C ARG A 19 -20.34 -8.62 -1.22
N LEU A 20 -19.72 -7.54 -0.79
CA LEU A 20 -20.37 -6.26 -0.52
C LEU A 20 -19.95 -5.21 -1.55
N ASP A 21 -20.91 -4.42 -1.99
CA ASP A 21 -20.67 -3.28 -2.88
C ASP A 21 -20.27 -2.05 -2.06
N LEU A 22 -18.97 -1.98 -1.73
CA LEU A 22 -18.35 -0.87 -1.02
C LEU A 22 -17.43 -0.10 -1.97
N PRO A 23 -17.19 1.20 -1.74
CA PRO A 23 -16.18 1.94 -2.49
C PRO A 23 -14.83 1.26 -2.44
N GLY A 24 -13.99 1.49 -3.46
CA GLY A 24 -12.65 0.96 -3.53
C GLY A 24 -11.83 1.23 -2.28
N ALA A 25 -11.04 0.24 -1.86
CA ALA A 25 -10.28 0.31 -0.62
C ALA A 25 -8.78 0.16 -0.86
N GLY A 26 -7.99 0.81 0.00
CA GLY A 26 -6.55 0.70 0.02
C GLY A 26 -6.06 -0.43 0.91
N GLN A 27 -6.77 -0.72 2.00
CA GLN A 27 -6.43 -1.82 2.91
C GLN A 27 -7.68 -2.43 3.53
N VAL A 28 -7.61 -3.75 3.78
CA VAL A 28 -8.49 -4.48 4.68
C VAL A 28 -7.68 -5.05 5.84
N TYR A 29 -8.20 -4.96 7.05
CA TYR A 29 -7.63 -5.56 8.25
C TYR A 29 -8.71 -6.28 9.04
N VAL A 30 -8.47 -7.52 9.46
CA VAL A 30 -9.46 -8.32 10.18
C VAL A 30 -8.99 -8.63 11.59
N GLN A 31 -9.83 -8.30 12.57
CA GLN A 31 -9.66 -8.69 13.96
C GLN A 31 -10.94 -9.32 14.50
N GLY A 32 -10.84 -10.58 14.91
CA GLY A 32 -11.99 -11.35 15.41
C GLY A 32 -13.07 -11.48 14.33
N ASN A 33 -14.27 -10.98 14.65
CA ASN A 33 -15.42 -11.05 13.75
C ASN A 33 -15.62 -9.78 12.91
N TYR A 34 -14.64 -8.89 12.84
CA TYR A 34 -14.80 -7.60 12.17
C TYR A 34 -13.68 -7.36 11.15
N ALA A 35 -14.08 -6.90 9.96
CA ALA A 35 -13.19 -6.38 8.94
C ALA A 35 -13.25 -4.85 8.94
N TYR A 36 -12.09 -4.21 8.84
CA TYR A 36 -11.90 -2.76 8.81
C TYR A 36 -11.32 -2.40 7.45
N LEU A 37 -12.08 -1.62 6.66
CA LEU A 37 -11.68 -1.22 5.32
C LEU A 37 -11.34 0.27 5.31
N GLY A 38 -10.11 0.60 4.93
CA GLY A 38 -9.71 1.98 4.65
C GLY A 38 -10.00 2.30 3.18
N HIS A 39 -10.79 3.34 2.89
CA HIS A 39 -11.22 3.65 1.53
C HIS A 39 -10.28 4.60 0.80
N LEU A 40 -10.09 4.32 -0.48
CA LEU A 40 -9.52 5.28 -1.42
C LEU A 40 -10.48 6.46 -1.63
N PRO A 41 -10.03 7.60 -2.20
CA PRO A 41 -10.89 8.71 -2.50
C PRO A 41 -12.16 8.28 -3.25
N ASN A 42 -13.32 8.64 -2.74
CA ASN A 42 -14.62 8.20 -3.25
C ASN A 42 -15.68 9.30 -3.14
N LYS A 43 -16.76 9.17 -3.92
CA LYS A 43 -17.83 10.17 -3.99
C LYS A 43 -18.65 10.30 -2.70
N GLN A 44 -18.66 9.26 -1.85
CA GLN A 44 -19.37 9.27 -0.58
C GLN A 44 -18.57 9.92 0.55
N ASN A 45 -17.32 10.31 0.28
CA ASN A 45 -16.39 10.85 1.27
C ASN A 45 -16.16 9.91 2.49
N LEU A 46 -16.20 8.60 2.22
CA LEU A 46 -15.93 7.58 3.22
C LEU A 46 -14.44 7.44 3.48
N GLY A 47 -14.05 7.39 4.75
CA GLY A 47 -12.70 7.07 5.18
C GLY A 47 -12.56 5.61 5.58
N THR A 48 -13.41 5.11 6.49
CA THR A 48 -13.29 3.74 7.01
C THR A 48 -14.67 3.09 7.15
N THR A 49 -14.79 1.82 6.75
CA THR A 49 -15.99 1.00 6.99
C THR A 49 -15.64 -0.16 7.92
N ILE A 50 -16.46 -0.43 8.91
CA ILE A 50 -16.42 -1.60 9.78
C ILE A 50 -17.51 -2.56 9.36
N VAL A 51 -17.13 -3.81 9.07
CA VAL A 51 -18.02 -4.89 8.59
C VAL A 51 -18.02 -6.03 9.60
N ASP A 52 -19.18 -6.48 10.04
CA ASP A 52 -19.36 -7.74 10.76
C ASP A 52 -19.21 -8.89 9.76
N VAL A 53 -18.20 -9.72 9.96
CA VAL A 53 -17.88 -10.90 9.17
C VAL A 53 -17.97 -12.19 10.01
N SER A 54 -18.68 -12.15 11.14
CA SER A 54 -18.92 -13.33 11.98
C SER A 54 -19.55 -14.47 11.17
N GLU A 55 -20.45 -14.12 10.24
CA GLU A 55 -20.99 -15.01 9.23
C GLU A 55 -20.51 -14.58 7.82
N PRO A 56 -19.40 -15.13 7.31
CA PRO A 56 -18.80 -14.69 6.05
C PRO A 56 -19.71 -14.75 4.82
N ARG A 57 -20.76 -15.58 4.86
CA ARG A 57 -21.77 -15.67 3.80
C ARG A 57 -22.80 -14.53 3.85
N ARG A 58 -22.88 -13.80 4.95
CA ARG A 58 -23.83 -12.70 5.21
C ARG A 58 -23.17 -11.52 5.91
N PRO A 59 -22.11 -10.95 5.32
CA PRO A 59 -21.41 -9.83 5.91
C PRO A 59 -22.35 -8.61 6.03
N ARG A 60 -22.16 -7.79 7.08
CA ARG A 60 -23.00 -6.62 7.33
C ARG A 60 -22.15 -5.41 7.69
N VAL A 61 -22.42 -4.28 7.05
CA VAL A 61 -21.84 -3.01 7.45
C VAL A 61 -22.35 -2.66 8.85
N VAL A 62 -21.43 -2.42 9.79
CA VAL A 62 -21.74 -2.07 11.19
C VAL A 62 -21.67 -0.56 11.36
N SER A 63 -20.64 0.07 10.85
CA SER A 63 -20.48 1.53 10.89
C SER A 63 -19.58 2.03 9.76
N GLN A 64 -19.70 3.32 9.49
CA GLN A 64 -18.89 4.04 8.50
C GLN A 64 -18.43 5.37 9.09
N ILE A 65 -17.14 5.66 8.95
CA ILE A 65 -16.51 6.89 9.37
C ILE A 65 -16.29 7.75 8.13
N ASN A 66 -16.97 8.88 8.04
CA ASN A 66 -16.78 9.83 6.97
C ASN A 66 -15.53 10.69 7.19
N LEU A 67 -14.93 11.14 6.12
CA LEU A 67 -13.88 12.15 6.14
C LEU A 67 -14.48 13.52 6.46
N GLU A 68 -13.75 14.31 7.23
CA GLU A 68 -14.18 15.68 7.58
C GLU A 68 -14.01 16.65 6.41
N ASP A 69 -13.11 16.32 5.48
CA ASP A 69 -12.83 17.13 4.30
C ASP A 69 -12.47 16.27 3.08
N PRO A 70 -12.78 16.73 1.86
CA PRO A 70 -12.51 16.00 0.63
C PRO A 70 -11.05 16.10 0.16
N THR A 71 -10.21 16.90 0.82
CA THR A 71 -8.80 17.06 0.45
C THR A 71 -7.93 15.97 1.07
N SER A 72 -8.48 15.19 2.00
CA SER A 72 -7.85 14.05 2.65
C SER A 72 -8.44 12.72 2.16
N HIS A 73 -7.72 11.63 2.42
CA HIS A 73 -8.27 10.29 2.39
C HIS A 73 -7.68 9.44 3.52
N SER A 74 -8.39 8.36 3.86
CA SER A 74 -8.04 7.46 4.95
C SER A 74 -8.16 6.02 4.45
N HIS A 75 -7.16 5.59 3.69
CA HIS A 75 -7.21 4.34 2.94
C HIS A 75 -6.61 3.14 3.69
N LYS A 76 -6.28 3.32 4.97
CA LYS A 76 -5.71 2.28 5.82
C LYS A 76 -6.27 2.35 7.22
N ALA A 77 -6.58 1.17 7.77
CA ALA A 77 -6.99 1.00 9.15
C ALA A 77 -6.29 -0.22 9.76
N ARG A 78 -5.92 -0.14 11.03
CA ARG A 78 -5.39 -1.26 11.81
C ARG A 78 -5.96 -1.22 13.22
N VAL A 79 -6.18 -2.40 13.81
CA VAL A 79 -6.84 -2.49 15.11
C VAL A 79 -6.08 -3.45 16.01
N ILE A 80 -5.91 -3.07 17.28
CA ILE A 80 -5.42 -3.96 18.34
C ILE A 80 -6.34 -3.80 19.55
N GLY A 81 -7.01 -4.88 19.94
CA GLY A 81 -8.04 -4.81 20.96
C GLY A 81 -9.17 -3.87 20.55
N ASP A 82 -9.33 -2.79 21.30
CA ASP A 82 -10.35 -1.77 21.06
C ASP A 82 -9.76 -0.44 20.55
N LEU A 83 -8.46 -0.40 20.25
CA LEU A 83 -7.81 0.76 19.68
C LEU A 83 -7.64 0.58 18.17
N MET A 84 -8.20 1.51 17.39
CA MET A 84 -8.03 1.59 15.93
C MET A 84 -7.20 2.81 15.56
N ILE A 85 -6.20 2.61 14.69
CA ILE A 85 -5.47 3.66 14.00
C ILE A 85 -5.91 3.74 12.55
N VAL A 86 -6.08 4.95 12.02
CA VAL A 86 -6.30 5.21 10.60
C VAL A 86 -5.40 6.35 10.13
N ASN A 87 -4.95 6.30 8.88
CA ASN A 87 -4.17 7.39 8.29
C ASN A 87 -5.06 8.57 7.89
N SER A 88 -4.44 9.75 7.84
CA SER A 88 -4.95 10.93 7.17
C SER A 88 -3.87 11.41 6.21
N GLU A 89 -4.13 11.31 4.93
CA GLU A 89 -3.20 11.64 3.86
C GLU A 89 -3.88 12.55 2.85
N ARG A 90 -3.10 13.45 2.25
CA ARG A 90 -3.59 14.33 1.19
C ARG A 90 -4.13 13.51 0.02
N ASN A 91 -5.32 13.85 -0.41
CA ASN A 91 -5.89 13.27 -1.62
C ASN A 91 -5.15 13.78 -2.85
N MET A 92 -4.29 12.91 -3.43
CA MET A 92 -3.45 13.26 -4.57
C MET A 92 -4.13 13.08 -5.94
N THR A 93 -5.38 12.56 -5.96
CA THR A 93 -6.01 12.13 -7.23
C THR A 93 -6.60 13.27 -8.06
N ALA A 94 -6.89 14.44 -7.47
CA ALA A 94 -7.53 15.52 -8.21
C ALA A 94 -6.75 16.85 -8.14
N ILE A 95 -7.14 17.70 -7.22
CA ILE A 95 -6.66 19.10 -7.17
C ILE A 95 -5.26 19.20 -6.56
N GLY A 96 -4.94 18.40 -5.54
CA GLY A 96 -3.67 18.50 -4.84
C GLY A 96 -2.45 18.21 -5.71
N ARG A 97 -2.46 17.10 -6.45
CA ARG A 97 -1.37 16.76 -7.39
C ARG A 97 -1.24 17.77 -8.50
N LYS A 98 -2.37 18.24 -9.04
CA LYS A 98 -2.40 19.27 -10.08
C LYS A 98 -1.85 20.61 -9.58
N ALA A 99 -2.10 20.94 -8.31
CA ALA A 99 -1.52 22.10 -7.65
C ALA A 99 0.01 22.02 -7.58
N ASP A 100 0.58 20.85 -7.30
CA ASP A 100 2.03 20.65 -7.26
C ASP A 100 2.69 20.67 -8.65
N GLU A 101 1.98 20.21 -9.68
CA GLU A 101 2.43 20.22 -11.08
C GLU A 101 2.39 21.63 -11.70
N LEU A 102 1.49 22.49 -11.25
CA LEU A 102 1.15 23.78 -11.87
C LEU A 102 2.36 24.74 -12.06
N PRO A 103 3.28 24.93 -11.07
CA PRO A 103 4.41 25.85 -11.26
C PRO A 103 5.36 25.40 -12.37
N LYS A 104 5.67 24.10 -12.43
CA LYS A 104 6.53 23.52 -13.47
C LYS A 104 5.89 23.64 -14.84
N LEU A 105 4.61 23.30 -14.94
CA LEU A 105 3.84 23.40 -16.18
C LEU A 105 3.77 24.85 -16.67
N ARG A 106 3.50 25.81 -15.77
CA ARG A 106 3.44 27.25 -16.12
C ARG A 106 4.77 27.74 -16.70
N THR A 107 5.89 27.35 -16.08
CA THR A 107 7.23 27.66 -16.59
C THR A 107 7.48 27.06 -17.97
N GLN A 108 7.13 25.80 -18.17
CA GLN A 108 7.28 25.10 -19.45
C GLN A 108 6.44 25.77 -20.56
N LEU A 109 5.16 26.06 -20.29
CA LEU A 109 4.29 26.71 -21.26
C LEU A 109 4.72 28.12 -21.55
N ARG A 110 5.14 28.92 -20.56
CA ARG A 110 5.69 30.26 -20.77
C ARG A 110 6.89 30.23 -21.71
N ALA A 111 7.81 29.29 -21.51
CA ALA A 111 8.98 29.13 -22.39
C ALA A 111 8.58 28.73 -23.82
N ALA A 112 7.57 27.87 -23.98
CA ALA A 112 7.10 27.43 -25.30
C ALA A 112 6.27 28.46 -26.04
N LEU A 113 5.46 29.27 -25.33
CA LEU A 113 4.52 30.23 -25.92
C LEU A 113 5.09 31.66 -26.06
N GLY A 114 6.19 31.97 -25.33
CA GLY A 114 6.72 33.34 -25.24
C GLY A 114 5.83 34.31 -24.45
N ARG A 115 4.79 33.82 -23.77
CA ARG A 115 3.85 34.56 -22.93
C ARG A 115 3.33 33.71 -21.79
N ASP A 116 2.61 34.31 -20.85
CA ASP A 116 1.91 33.55 -19.83
C ASP A 116 0.80 32.65 -20.43
N PRO A 117 0.69 31.39 -20.00
CA PRO A 117 -0.37 30.52 -20.44
C PRO A 117 -1.73 30.99 -19.88
N SER A 118 -2.77 30.83 -20.65
CA SER A 118 -4.16 31.03 -20.24
C SER A 118 -4.64 29.86 -19.36
N ASP A 119 -5.72 30.06 -18.58
CA ASP A 119 -6.34 29.00 -17.78
C ASP A 119 -6.81 27.83 -18.65
N ALA A 120 -7.25 28.07 -19.88
CA ALA A 120 -7.62 27.00 -20.81
C ALA A 120 -6.42 26.13 -21.22
N GLU A 121 -5.26 26.74 -21.48
CA GLU A 121 -4.03 26.01 -21.81
C GLU A 121 -3.50 25.23 -20.61
N LEU A 122 -3.57 25.81 -19.41
CA LEU A 122 -3.22 25.12 -18.16
C LEU A 122 -4.16 23.94 -17.90
N ALA A 123 -5.47 24.15 -17.97
CA ALA A 123 -6.50 23.14 -17.76
C ALA A 123 -6.34 21.96 -18.72
N GLY A 124 -6.15 22.24 -20.02
CA GLY A 124 -5.95 21.21 -21.04
C GLY A 124 -4.71 20.36 -20.79
N LYS A 125 -3.61 20.93 -20.29
CA LYS A 125 -2.39 20.18 -19.94
C LYS A 125 -2.49 19.45 -18.60
N LEU A 126 -3.21 20.01 -17.64
CA LEU A 126 -3.44 19.38 -16.33
C LEU A 126 -4.54 18.29 -16.40
N GLY A 127 -5.34 18.25 -17.46
CA GLY A 127 -6.47 17.33 -17.56
C GLY A 127 -7.58 17.64 -16.56
N VAL A 128 -7.88 18.93 -16.35
CA VAL A 128 -8.95 19.41 -15.47
C VAL A 128 -9.89 20.34 -16.25
N ALA A 129 -11.06 20.67 -15.73
CA ALA A 129 -11.91 21.69 -16.31
C ALA A 129 -11.29 23.09 -16.10
N VAL A 130 -11.55 24.02 -17.03
CA VAL A 130 -11.07 25.41 -16.89
C VAL A 130 -11.58 26.03 -15.59
N THR A 131 -12.80 25.70 -15.18
CA THR A 131 -13.43 26.14 -13.94
C THR A 131 -12.70 25.64 -12.68
N ASP A 132 -11.85 24.63 -12.78
CA ASP A 132 -11.10 24.07 -11.65
C ASP A 132 -9.77 24.79 -11.40
N ILE A 133 -9.28 25.59 -12.36
CA ILE A 133 -7.99 26.30 -12.24
C ILE A 133 -7.93 27.19 -10.97
N PRO A 134 -8.97 27.98 -10.62
CA PRO A 134 -8.95 28.72 -9.36
C PRO A 134 -8.78 27.84 -8.12
N ALA A 135 -9.42 26.66 -8.10
CA ALA A 135 -9.30 25.71 -6.99
C ALA A 135 -7.90 25.07 -6.95
N VAL A 136 -7.27 24.80 -8.10
CA VAL A 136 -5.88 24.33 -8.20
C VAL A 136 -4.91 25.40 -7.67
N GLU A 137 -5.10 26.67 -8.02
CA GLU A 137 -4.30 27.79 -7.50
C GLU A 137 -4.46 27.97 -5.98
N GLU A 138 -5.68 27.85 -5.48
CA GLU A 138 -5.96 27.94 -4.05
C GLU A 138 -5.32 26.79 -3.28
N ALA A 139 -5.42 25.54 -3.79
CA ALA A 139 -4.78 24.39 -3.20
C ALA A 139 -3.24 24.53 -3.14
N ARG A 140 -2.65 25.23 -4.14
CA ARG A 140 -1.21 25.54 -4.14
C ARG A 140 -0.82 26.55 -3.07
N ARG A 141 -1.67 27.51 -2.79
CA ARG A 141 -1.40 28.59 -1.81
C ARG A 141 -1.59 28.14 -0.35
N LYS A 142 -2.43 27.15 -0.13
CA LYS A 142 -2.72 26.60 1.19
C LYS A 142 -1.93 25.29 1.40
N PRO A 143 -0.92 25.29 2.25
CA PRO A 143 -0.26 24.05 2.65
C PRO A 143 -1.30 23.08 3.21
N TYR A 144 -1.17 21.79 2.85
CA TYR A 144 -2.00 20.76 3.44
C TYR A 144 -1.66 20.62 4.93
N ASP A 145 -2.66 20.78 5.80
CA ASP A 145 -2.49 20.78 7.26
C ASP A 145 -3.31 19.69 7.99
N ARG A 146 -3.93 18.79 7.20
CA ARG A 146 -4.77 17.68 7.68
C ARG A 146 -4.06 16.33 7.69
N GLY A 147 -2.74 16.32 7.42
CA GLY A 147 -1.92 15.12 7.42
C GLY A 147 -1.64 14.60 8.82
N GLY A 148 -1.69 13.26 8.97
CA GLY A 148 -1.42 12.62 10.25
C GLY A 148 -2.05 11.25 10.38
N PHE A 149 -2.34 10.86 11.62
CA PHE A 149 -3.11 9.66 11.95
C PHE A 149 -4.13 9.94 13.04
N LYS A 150 -5.22 9.21 13.00
CA LYS A 150 -6.30 9.31 13.99
C LYS A 150 -6.38 8.03 14.80
N LEU A 151 -6.61 8.15 16.09
CA LEU A 151 -6.83 7.05 17.02
C LEU A 151 -8.30 7.06 17.45
N TYR A 152 -8.94 5.89 17.34
CA TYR A 152 -10.34 5.69 17.68
C TYR A 152 -10.49 4.61 18.76
N ASP A 153 -11.40 4.83 19.69
CA ASP A 153 -11.99 3.78 20.51
C ASP A 153 -13.07 3.07 19.68
N VAL A 154 -12.89 1.77 19.49
CA VAL A 154 -13.81 0.90 18.75
C VAL A 154 -14.36 -0.23 19.64
N ALA A 155 -14.41 -0.07 20.97
CA ALA A 155 -15.03 -1.02 21.88
C ALA A 155 -16.50 -1.29 21.45
N ASP A 156 -17.25 -0.25 21.10
CA ASP A 156 -18.51 -0.35 20.36
C ASP A 156 -18.23 -0.14 18.85
N ARG A 157 -18.16 -1.24 18.07
CA ARG A 157 -17.89 -1.20 16.61
C ARG A 157 -18.97 -0.45 15.84
N ALA A 158 -20.19 -0.30 16.41
CA ALA A 158 -21.26 0.48 15.79
C ALA A 158 -21.10 1.99 16.00
N LYS A 159 -20.28 2.41 16.97
CA LYS A 159 -20.08 3.81 17.36
C LYS A 159 -18.63 4.14 17.63
N PRO A 160 -17.75 4.05 16.62
CA PRO A 160 -16.35 4.44 16.76
C PRO A 160 -16.22 5.87 17.29
N LYS A 161 -15.36 6.08 18.31
CA LYS A 161 -15.15 7.39 18.93
C LYS A 161 -13.74 7.87 18.66
N LEU A 162 -13.57 9.04 18.05
CA LEU A 162 -12.27 9.67 17.89
C LEU A 162 -11.70 10.00 19.29
N ILE A 163 -10.51 9.45 19.58
CA ILE A 163 -9.76 9.76 20.81
C ILE A 163 -8.82 10.94 20.53
N HIS A 164 -8.03 10.84 19.44
CA HIS A 164 -6.98 11.82 19.14
C HIS A 164 -6.71 11.89 17.63
N PHE A 165 -6.33 13.08 17.17
CA PHE A 165 -5.75 13.30 15.86
C PHE A 165 -4.31 13.81 16.03
N GLN A 166 -3.34 12.94 15.77
CA GLN A 166 -1.92 13.31 15.74
C GLN A 166 -1.56 13.84 14.36
N LYS A 167 -1.32 15.14 14.28
CA LYS A 167 -0.81 15.77 13.07
C LYS A 167 0.63 15.36 12.80
N THR A 168 0.97 15.16 11.53
CA THR A 168 2.33 15.00 11.03
C THR A 168 2.64 16.07 9.97
N HIS A 169 3.62 15.82 9.11
CA HIS A 169 4.09 16.82 8.15
C HIS A 169 3.85 16.37 6.70
N GLY A 170 4.05 17.30 5.75
CA GLY A 170 3.94 17.06 4.31
C GLY A 170 2.56 16.60 3.90
N ILE A 171 2.50 15.51 3.12
CA ILE A 171 1.23 14.92 2.67
C ILE A 171 0.53 14.09 3.76
N GLY A 172 1.11 13.95 4.94
CA GLY A 172 0.56 13.17 6.05
C GLY A 172 1.12 11.76 6.14
N VAL A 173 0.30 10.82 6.61
CA VAL A 173 0.70 9.43 6.85
C VAL A 173 0.22 8.54 5.73
N HIS A 174 1.16 7.86 5.07
CA HIS A 174 0.85 6.92 3.99
C HIS A 174 0.66 5.50 4.50
N ARG A 175 1.62 4.97 5.23
CA ARG A 175 1.62 3.63 5.81
C ARG A 175 2.00 3.67 7.29
N PHE A 176 1.56 2.67 8.01
CA PHE A 176 1.88 2.50 9.42
C PHE A 176 1.69 1.04 9.84
N ASP A 177 2.34 0.68 10.93
CA ASP A 177 2.06 -0.50 11.75
C ASP A 177 1.86 -0.06 13.21
N MET A 178 1.30 -0.92 14.04
CA MET A 178 1.24 -0.70 15.48
C MET A 178 1.27 -2.00 16.26
N ASP A 179 1.74 -1.91 17.49
CA ASP A 179 1.51 -2.88 18.55
C ASP A 179 0.71 -2.22 19.70
N ALA A 180 0.57 -2.91 20.83
CA ALA A 180 -0.19 -2.39 21.97
C ALA A 180 0.41 -1.10 22.59
N ASN A 181 1.69 -0.80 22.32
CA ASN A 181 2.42 0.28 22.97
C ASN A 181 2.85 1.38 22.00
N TYR A 182 3.13 1.02 20.74
CA TYR A 182 3.78 1.92 19.78
C TYR A 182 3.10 1.89 18.42
N ALA A 183 3.14 3.05 17.74
CA ALA A 183 2.78 3.19 16.33
C ALA A 183 4.05 3.51 15.51
N TYR A 184 4.25 2.79 14.41
CA TYR A 184 5.39 2.87 13.50
C TYR A 184 4.95 3.59 12.24
N ILE A 185 5.16 4.89 12.16
CA ILE A 185 4.55 5.79 11.19
C ILE A 185 5.51 6.12 10.07
N SER A 186 5.09 5.88 8.81
CA SER A 186 5.78 6.36 7.62
C SER A 186 5.22 7.73 7.24
N THR A 187 6.01 8.78 7.42
CA THR A 187 5.59 10.18 7.18
C THR A 187 6.78 11.06 6.79
N GLU A 188 6.50 12.19 6.14
CA GLU A 188 7.49 13.24 5.92
C GLU A 188 7.76 13.99 7.22
N MET A 189 9.00 14.51 7.36
CA MET A 189 9.42 15.32 8.52
C MET A 189 10.27 16.50 8.05
N PRO A 190 10.18 17.67 8.70
CA PRO A 190 11.03 18.81 8.40
C PRO A 190 12.53 18.45 8.51
N GLY A 191 13.31 18.87 7.53
CA GLY A 191 14.74 18.58 7.46
C GLY A 191 15.09 17.23 6.82
N TYR A 192 14.10 16.44 6.41
CA TYR A 192 14.29 15.17 5.71
C TYR A 192 13.69 15.21 4.30
N ILE A 193 14.19 14.37 3.41
CA ILE A 193 13.62 14.15 2.08
C ILE A 193 12.86 12.83 2.04
N GLY A 194 11.58 12.88 1.58
CA GLY A 194 10.68 11.73 1.55
C GLY A 194 10.29 11.22 2.94
N ASN A 195 9.57 10.12 2.97
CA ASN A 195 9.07 9.55 4.22
C ASN A 195 10.20 8.88 5.00
N ILE A 196 10.19 9.08 6.31
CA ILE A 196 11.02 8.39 7.30
C ILE A 196 10.14 7.61 8.27
N LEU A 197 10.73 6.79 9.12
CA LEU A 197 10.04 6.18 10.25
C LEU A 197 10.01 7.16 11.42
N VAL A 198 8.81 7.39 11.96
CA VAL A 198 8.62 8.05 13.25
C VAL A 198 7.88 7.10 14.17
N ILE A 199 8.42 6.83 15.35
CA ILE A 199 7.82 5.94 16.33
C ILE A 199 7.13 6.79 17.40
N TYR A 200 5.84 6.50 17.63
CA TYR A 200 5.04 7.14 18.66
C TYR A 200 4.68 6.16 19.77
N ASP A 201 4.81 6.58 21.02
CA ASP A 201 4.22 5.89 22.16
C ASP A 201 2.71 6.19 22.17
N ILE A 202 1.90 5.12 22.08
CA ILE A 202 0.44 5.20 22.05
C ILE A 202 -0.22 4.54 23.27
N ARG A 203 0.54 4.20 24.31
CA ARG A 203 -0.02 3.65 25.57
C ARG A 203 -1.05 4.58 26.20
N ASN A 204 -0.88 5.90 26.02
CA ASN A 204 -1.92 6.88 26.23
C ASN A 204 -2.43 7.38 24.85
N PRO A 205 -3.48 6.77 24.28
CA PRO A 205 -3.93 7.13 22.93
C PRO A 205 -4.53 8.56 22.84
N ALA A 206 -4.85 9.19 23.96
CA ALA A 206 -5.29 10.59 23.98
C ALA A 206 -4.12 11.58 23.84
N LYS A 207 -2.86 11.13 24.03
CA LYS A 207 -1.65 11.94 23.95
C LYS A 207 -0.49 11.11 23.42
N PRO A 208 -0.47 10.77 22.12
CA PRO A 208 0.67 10.11 21.50
C PRO A 208 1.93 10.97 21.64
N GLU A 209 3.06 10.34 21.98
CA GLU A 209 4.34 11.04 22.13
C GLU A 209 5.39 10.47 21.18
N GLU A 210 6.06 11.33 20.42
CA GLU A 210 7.18 10.91 19.58
C GLU A 210 8.31 10.36 20.45
N VAL A 211 8.77 9.14 20.13
CA VAL A 211 9.85 8.45 20.88
C VAL A 211 11.17 8.52 20.14
N SER A 212 11.14 8.26 18.83
CA SER A 212 12.36 8.17 18.02
C SER A 212 12.05 8.25 16.52
N ARG A 213 13.11 8.43 15.74
CA ARG A 213 13.08 8.43 14.27
C ARG A 213 14.13 7.50 13.71
N TRP A 214 13.84 6.95 12.53
CA TRP A 214 14.82 6.25 11.71
C TRP A 214 14.64 6.65 10.24
N TRP A 215 15.74 6.74 9.51
CA TRP A 215 15.77 7.13 8.10
C TRP A 215 16.87 6.40 7.34
N LEU A 216 16.80 6.41 6.02
CA LEU A 216 17.85 5.92 5.14
C LEU A 216 18.99 6.95 5.05
N PRO A 217 20.25 6.49 4.93
CA PRO A 217 21.39 7.40 4.67
C PRO A 217 21.11 8.31 3.48
N GLY A 218 21.36 9.60 3.62
CA GLY A 218 21.10 10.63 2.62
C GLY A 218 19.74 11.32 2.73
N GLN A 219 18.85 10.90 3.63
CA GLN A 219 17.55 11.56 3.81
C GLN A 219 17.61 12.77 4.76
N HIS A 220 18.56 12.84 5.70
CA HIS A 220 18.62 13.91 6.72
C HIS A 220 19.35 15.15 6.22
N LEU A 221 18.71 15.95 5.38
CA LEU A 221 19.31 17.15 4.76
C LEU A 221 19.70 18.20 5.80
N ALA A 222 18.90 18.41 6.85
CA ALA A 222 19.22 19.34 7.93
C ALA A 222 20.44 18.89 8.75
N GLY A 223 20.76 17.60 8.75
CA GLY A 223 21.98 17.04 9.34
C GLY A 223 23.19 17.05 8.42
N GLY A 224 23.07 17.64 7.22
CA GLY A 224 24.15 17.73 6.24
C GLY A 224 24.30 16.51 5.32
N GLU A 225 23.38 15.52 5.41
CA GLU A 225 23.39 14.40 4.50
C GLU A 225 22.97 14.84 3.08
N GLN A 226 23.42 14.10 2.06
CA GLN A 226 23.06 14.33 0.67
C GLN A 226 22.54 13.03 0.04
N PRO A 227 21.44 13.07 -0.73
CA PRO A 227 20.95 11.92 -1.45
C PRO A 227 22.00 11.38 -2.45
N THR A 228 22.19 10.06 -2.47
CA THR A 228 23.11 9.36 -3.36
C THR A 228 22.38 8.58 -4.46
N TRP A 229 21.09 8.82 -4.68
CA TRP A 229 20.19 8.10 -5.59
C TRP A 229 19.53 9.05 -6.61
N PRO A 230 20.24 9.55 -7.64
CA PRO A 230 19.65 10.45 -8.62
C PRO A 230 18.49 9.78 -9.37
N GLY A 231 17.36 10.49 -9.46
CA GLY A 231 16.19 10.09 -10.27
C GLY A 231 15.30 8.99 -9.70
N ARG A 232 15.59 8.46 -8.49
CA ARG A 232 14.78 7.44 -7.80
C ARG A 232 14.61 7.81 -6.33
N GLN A 233 13.44 7.49 -5.75
CA GLN A 233 13.17 7.84 -4.34
C GLN A 233 13.58 6.71 -3.41
N HIS A 234 14.52 6.97 -2.51
CA HIS A 234 14.77 6.17 -1.32
C HIS A 234 13.97 6.79 -0.18
N ARG A 235 12.94 6.10 0.25
CA ARG A 235 12.05 6.53 1.32
C ARG A 235 11.44 5.32 2.00
N LEU A 236 11.12 5.44 3.28
CA LEU A 236 10.32 4.42 3.93
C LEU A 236 8.94 4.36 3.26
N HIS A 237 8.49 3.14 2.94
CA HIS A 237 7.10 2.91 2.57
C HIS A 237 6.34 2.28 3.74
N HIS A 238 6.77 1.13 4.22
CA HIS A 238 6.12 0.41 5.29
C HIS A 238 7.14 -0.30 6.19
N ALA A 239 6.93 -0.31 7.50
CA ALA A 239 7.73 -1.06 8.46
C ALA A 239 6.81 -1.92 9.33
N LEU A 240 6.98 -3.23 9.28
CA LEU A 240 6.20 -4.20 10.06
C LEU A 240 6.99 -4.70 11.26
N ARG A 241 6.36 -4.73 12.43
CA ARG A 241 6.97 -5.20 13.68
C ARG A 241 6.99 -6.72 13.77
N SER A 242 8.15 -7.29 14.07
CA SER A 242 8.32 -8.69 14.49
C SER A 242 9.33 -8.77 15.64
N GLY A 243 8.85 -9.10 16.84
CA GLY A 243 9.69 -9.10 18.05
C GLY A 243 10.39 -7.75 18.26
N ASP A 244 11.71 -7.75 18.42
CA ASP A 244 12.53 -6.55 18.60
C ASP A 244 13.06 -5.97 17.28
N ARG A 245 12.37 -6.23 16.16
CA ARG A 245 12.79 -5.80 14.83
C ARG A 245 11.63 -5.19 14.07
N LEU A 246 11.98 -4.30 13.12
CA LEU A 246 11.07 -3.85 12.07
C LEU A 246 11.63 -4.30 10.72
N PHE A 247 10.76 -4.87 9.90
CA PHE A 247 11.03 -5.23 8.51
C PHE A 247 10.44 -4.13 7.62
N ALA A 248 11.31 -3.39 6.94
CA ALA A 248 10.95 -2.15 6.26
C ALA A 248 11.14 -2.23 4.75
N GLY A 249 10.06 -2.03 3.98
CA GLY A 249 10.09 -1.72 2.55
C GLY A 249 10.44 -0.25 2.34
N CYS A 250 11.49 0.02 1.58
CA CYS A 250 12.07 1.35 1.46
C CYS A 250 12.05 1.89 0.02
N TRP A 251 10.99 1.58 -0.72
CA TRP A 251 10.79 2.02 -2.10
C TRP A 251 11.99 1.59 -2.97
N HIS A 252 12.60 2.49 -3.77
CA HIS A 252 13.81 2.14 -4.53
C HIS A 252 15.08 2.00 -3.66
N GLY A 253 14.97 2.18 -2.35
CA GLY A 253 16.02 1.85 -1.38
C GLY A 253 16.10 0.36 -1.03
N GLY A 254 15.18 -0.47 -1.57
CA GLY A 254 15.11 -1.91 -1.25
C GLY A 254 14.52 -2.16 0.14
N VAL A 255 15.04 -3.15 0.86
CA VAL A 255 14.54 -3.56 2.17
C VAL A 255 15.56 -3.33 3.28
N ARG A 256 15.05 -3.15 4.51
CA ARG A 256 15.86 -2.98 5.73
C ARG A 256 15.30 -3.79 6.87
N VAL A 257 16.19 -4.36 7.68
CA VAL A 257 15.88 -4.86 9.03
C VAL A 257 16.42 -3.84 10.02
N ILE A 258 15.53 -3.37 10.90
CA ILE A 258 15.82 -2.34 11.89
C ILE A 258 15.67 -2.96 13.27
N ASP A 259 16.71 -2.92 14.08
CA ASP A 259 16.69 -3.30 15.49
C ASP A 259 16.01 -2.18 16.29
N VAL A 260 14.99 -2.54 17.04
CA VAL A 260 14.21 -1.68 17.95
C VAL A 260 14.13 -2.27 19.37
N SER A 261 15.11 -3.10 19.74
CA SER A 261 15.26 -3.58 21.12
C SER A 261 15.38 -2.43 22.11
N ASP A 262 16.10 -1.35 21.73
CA ASP A 262 15.93 -0.03 22.33
C ASP A 262 15.07 0.82 21.39
N ILE A 263 13.80 0.94 21.71
CA ILE A 263 12.81 1.69 20.89
C ILE A 263 13.21 3.17 20.70
N ARG A 264 14.10 3.71 21.55
CA ARG A 264 14.58 5.10 21.47
C ARG A 264 15.75 5.26 20.51
N LYS A 265 16.37 4.15 20.07
CA LYS A 265 17.58 4.15 19.25
C LYS A 265 17.47 3.11 18.12
N PRO A 266 16.49 3.24 17.23
CA PRO A 266 16.34 2.32 16.12
C PRO A 266 17.60 2.36 15.22
N ARG A 267 18.09 1.18 14.83
CA ARG A 267 19.30 1.07 14.00
C ARG A 267 19.15 -0.01 12.94
N THR A 268 19.67 0.24 11.75
CA THR A 268 19.73 -0.76 10.68
C THR A 268 20.70 -1.88 11.07
N ILE A 269 20.24 -3.12 10.99
CA ILE A 269 21.05 -4.33 11.20
C ILE A 269 21.12 -5.21 9.95
N GLY A 270 20.27 -4.93 8.94
CA GLY A 270 20.26 -5.63 7.67
C GLY A 270 19.78 -4.74 6.54
N ALA A 271 20.34 -4.93 5.36
CA ALA A 271 19.99 -4.18 4.17
C ALA A 271 20.18 -5.02 2.92
N TYR A 272 19.20 -4.97 2.02
CA TYR A 272 19.33 -5.50 0.69
C TYR A 272 18.60 -4.59 -0.30
N ASN A 273 19.27 -4.23 -1.40
CA ASN A 273 18.67 -3.41 -2.44
C ASN A 273 18.86 -4.08 -3.80
N TYR A 274 17.77 -4.29 -4.50
CA TYR A 274 17.70 -4.88 -5.83
C TYR A 274 17.31 -3.86 -6.92
N HIS A 275 17.32 -2.56 -6.60
CA HIS A 275 17.05 -1.46 -7.52
C HIS A 275 18.29 -0.63 -7.84
N PRO A 276 18.78 -0.58 -9.07
CA PRO A 276 18.43 -1.39 -10.23
C PRO A 276 18.98 -2.82 -10.14
N PRO A 277 18.66 -3.77 -11.05
CA PRO A 277 17.94 -3.57 -12.33
C PRO A 277 16.42 -3.67 -12.26
N PHE A 278 15.84 -4.17 -11.15
CA PHE A 278 14.39 -4.30 -11.02
C PHE A 278 13.74 -2.92 -10.93
N PRO A 279 12.74 -2.63 -11.79
CA PRO A 279 12.18 -1.28 -11.90
C PRO A 279 11.16 -0.94 -10.81
N GLU A 280 10.37 -1.93 -10.39
CA GLU A 280 9.24 -1.72 -9.50
C GLU A 280 9.68 -1.61 -8.03
N PRO A 281 9.20 -0.61 -7.27
CA PRO A 281 9.73 -0.34 -5.93
C PRO A 281 9.30 -1.34 -4.87
N SER A 282 10.16 -1.57 -3.86
CA SER A 282 9.84 -2.39 -2.69
C SER A 282 8.73 -1.75 -1.85
N HIS A 283 7.57 -2.40 -1.81
CA HIS A 283 6.38 -1.92 -1.10
C HIS A 283 6.36 -2.33 0.37
N THR A 284 6.37 -3.63 0.63
CA THR A 284 6.28 -4.19 1.98
C THR A 284 7.33 -5.28 2.17
N PHE A 285 7.88 -5.37 3.37
CA PHE A 285 8.83 -6.40 3.78
C PHE A 285 8.37 -7.00 5.11
N MET A 286 8.33 -8.33 5.20
CA MET A 286 7.74 -9.06 6.32
C MET A 286 8.61 -10.23 6.74
N ASP A 287 8.73 -10.41 8.04
CA ASP A 287 9.32 -11.59 8.67
C ASP A 287 8.45 -12.84 8.46
N VAL A 288 9.08 -13.99 8.25
CA VAL A 288 8.45 -15.31 8.40
C VAL A 288 8.92 -15.90 9.72
N PRO A 289 8.07 -15.90 10.76
CA PRO A 289 8.51 -16.18 12.14
C PRO A 289 9.04 -17.60 12.36
N ARG A 290 8.75 -18.54 11.45
CA ARG A 290 9.17 -19.94 11.55
C ARG A 290 10.27 -20.23 10.54
N PRO A 291 11.31 -20.99 10.91
CA PRO A 291 12.29 -21.48 9.95
C PRO A 291 11.61 -22.27 8.84
N THR A 292 11.92 -21.93 7.60
CA THR A 292 11.37 -22.56 6.40
C THR A 292 12.52 -23.09 5.56
N GLY A 293 12.48 -24.37 5.18
CA GLY A 293 13.60 -25.04 4.51
C GLY A 293 14.91 -24.97 5.29
N GLY A 294 14.86 -24.93 6.64
CA GLY A 294 16.04 -24.83 7.51
C GLY A 294 16.66 -23.44 7.60
N ARG A 295 15.99 -22.40 7.08
CA ARG A 295 16.45 -20.99 7.02
C ARG A 295 15.45 -20.07 7.72
N HIS A 296 15.96 -18.95 8.24
CA HIS A 296 15.11 -17.82 8.57
C HIS A 296 14.91 -17.00 7.29
N ILE A 297 13.69 -16.87 6.84
CA ILE A 297 13.35 -16.15 5.63
C ILE A 297 12.48 -14.92 5.91
N ALA A 298 12.50 -13.98 5.00
CA ALA A 298 11.59 -12.85 4.97
C ALA A 298 11.07 -12.66 3.56
N LEU A 299 9.89 -12.06 3.43
CA LEU A 299 9.22 -11.82 2.16
C LEU A 299 9.20 -10.32 1.86
N ALA A 300 9.60 -9.95 0.64
CA ALA A 300 9.37 -8.61 0.14
C ALA A 300 8.43 -8.67 -1.07
N ILE A 301 7.60 -7.65 -1.23
CA ILE A 301 6.73 -7.50 -2.39
C ILE A 301 6.89 -6.11 -2.97
N ASP A 302 6.90 -6.03 -4.30
CA ASP A 302 6.98 -4.77 -5.03
C ASP A 302 5.60 -4.17 -5.24
N GLU A 303 5.52 -2.86 -5.51
CA GLU A 303 4.32 -2.22 -6.04
C GLU A 303 4.57 -1.83 -7.51
N GLU A 304 3.81 -2.42 -8.42
CA GLU A 304 3.90 -2.04 -9.83
C GLU A 304 3.43 -0.61 -10.07
N ASP A 305 4.23 0.16 -10.80
CA ASP A 305 3.89 1.51 -11.22
C ASP A 305 2.66 1.55 -12.16
N HIS A 306 1.91 2.64 -12.11
CA HIS A 306 0.70 2.83 -12.90
C HIS A 306 1.02 3.13 -14.37
N ALA A 307 0.42 2.39 -15.30
CA ALA A 307 0.37 2.74 -16.71
C ALA A 307 -0.85 3.62 -16.98
N HIS A 308 -0.62 4.84 -17.49
CA HIS A 308 -1.67 5.82 -17.67
C HIS A 308 -2.49 5.60 -18.95
N ASP A 309 -1.92 4.88 -19.93
CA ASP A 309 -2.57 4.56 -21.20
C ASP A 309 -2.08 3.22 -21.78
N ALA A 310 -2.74 2.79 -22.86
CA ALA A 310 -2.41 1.54 -23.55
C ALA A 310 -0.97 1.55 -24.13
N ARG A 311 -0.41 2.72 -24.48
CA ARG A 311 0.95 2.84 -25.00
C ARG A 311 1.99 2.59 -23.90
N GLU A 312 1.75 3.08 -22.70
CA GLU A 312 2.60 2.79 -21.53
C GLU A 312 2.51 1.31 -21.15
N MET A 313 1.32 0.73 -21.15
CA MET A 313 1.13 -0.69 -20.89
C MET A 313 1.85 -1.56 -21.94
N GLU A 314 1.76 -1.22 -23.22
CA GLU A 314 2.46 -1.95 -24.27
C GLU A 314 3.99 -1.87 -24.13
N ARG A 315 4.54 -0.75 -23.66
CA ARG A 315 5.99 -0.63 -23.38
C ARG A 315 6.48 -1.53 -22.25
N ARG A 316 5.59 -2.01 -21.40
CA ARG A 316 5.90 -2.95 -20.31
C ARG A 316 5.88 -4.41 -20.74
N ARG A 317 5.40 -4.70 -21.94
CA ARG A 317 5.25 -6.06 -22.46
C ARG A 317 6.55 -6.83 -22.39
N GLY A 318 6.49 -8.03 -21.76
CA GLY A 318 7.63 -8.92 -21.60
C GLY A 318 8.77 -8.36 -20.72
N ARG A 319 8.53 -7.27 -19.99
CA ARG A 319 9.46 -6.75 -18.99
C ARG A 319 9.15 -7.33 -17.60
N PRO A 320 10.09 -7.31 -16.66
CA PRO A 320 9.80 -7.65 -15.28
C PRO A 320 8.69 -6.74 -14.72
N HIS A 321 7.66 -7.35 -14.17
CA HIS A 321 6.62 -6.72 -13.37
C HIS A 321 6.99 -6.76 -11.89
N GLY A 322 6.23 -6.01 -11.06
CA GLY A 322 6.31 -6.15 -9.61
C GLY A 322 6.11 -7.60 -9.19
N CYS A 323 6.90 -8.10 -8.25
CA CYS A 323 6.95 -9.51 -7.88
C CYS A 323 7.09 -9.72 -6.37
N LEU A 324 6.98 -10.99 -5.94
CA LEU A 324 7.26 -11.44 -4.59
C LEU A 324 8.69 -11.96 -4.51
N TRP A 325 9.46 -11.49 -3.54
CA TRP A 325 10.81 -11.90 -3.23
C TRP A 325 10.83 -12.79 -2.00
N VAL A 326 11.53 -13.90 -2.06
CA VAL A 326 11.87 -14.73 -0.90
C VAL A 326 13.34 -14.49 -0.59
N LEU A 327 13.60 -13.96 0.62
CA LEU A 327 14.93 -13.54 1.05
C LEU A 327 15.40 -14.38 2.24
N ASP A 328 16.64 -14.86 2.22
CA ASP A 328 17.32 -15.47 3.37
C ASP A 328 17.82 -14.35 4.30
N VAL A 329 17.31 -14.32 5.51
CA VAL A 329 17.68 -13.39 6.58
C VAL A 329 18.30 -14.10 7.78
N THR A 330 18.76 -15.35 7.60
CA THR A 330 19.43 -16.13 8.64
C THR A 330 20.62 -15.35 9.22
N ASP A 331 21.42 -14.74 8.34
CA ASP A 331 22.37 -13.69 8.72
C ASP A 331 21.84 -12.34 8.24
N MET A 332 21.21 -11.57 9.13
CA MET A 332 20.60 -10.29 8.76
C MET A 332 21.59 -9.28 8.21
N ALA A 333 22.86 -9.35 8.57
CA ALA A 333 23.91 -8.52 7.99
C ALA A 333 24.24 -8.87 6.52
N LYS A 334 23.77 -10.03 6.05
CA LYS A 334 24.06 -10.58 4.71
C LYS A 334 22.79 -11.13 4.05
N ILE A 335 21.74 -10.32 4.00
CA ILE A 335 20.47 -10.68 3.34
C ILE A 335 20.75 -11.11 1.89
N GLN A 336 20.19 -12.27 1.48
CA GLN A 336 20.38 -12.81 0.14
C GLN A 336 19.05 -13.24 -0.50
N PRO A 337 18.85 -13.05 -1.80
CA PRO A 337 17.67 -13.55 -2.50
C PRO A 337 17.77 -15.07 -2.66
N LEU A 338 16.67 -15.77 -2.38
CA LEU A 338 16.52 -17.20 -2.66
C LEU A 338 15.72 -17.46 -3.93
N ALA A 339 14.59 -16.75 -4.06
CA ALA A 339 13.68 -16.89 -5.18
C ALA A 339 12.88 -15.62 -5.45
N ILE A 340 12.33 -15.55 -6.65
CA ILE A 340 11.32 -14.57 -7.06
C ILE A 340 10.12 -15.35 -7.56
N PHE A 341 8.91 -14.97 -7.10
CA PHE A 341 7.66 -15.45 -7.69
C PHE A 341 7.05 -14.33 -8.53
N GLN A 342 6.71 -14.63 -9.78
CA GLN A 342 6.08 -13.73 -10.74
C GLN A 342 4.85 -14.37 -11.35
N VAL A 343 3.84 -13.56 -11.66
CA VAL A 343 2.67 -13.95 -12.43
C VAL A 343 2.92 -13.62 -13.89
N SER A 344 2.70 -14.57 -14.78
CA SER A 344 2.82 -14.35 -16.22
C SER A 344 1.69 -13.45 -16.73
N GLU A 345 1.98 -12.60 -17.71
CA GLU A 345 0.95 -11.82 -18.41
C GLU A 345 -0.10 -12.72 -19.10
N LEU A 346 0.24 -14.00 -19.35
CA LEU A 346 -0.67 -14.99 -19.92
C LEU A 346 -1.66 -15.54 -18.88
N ASP A 347 -1.40 -15.33 -17.58
CA ASP A 347 -2.22 -15.85 -16.49
C ASP A 347 -3.35 -14.88 -16.06
N SER A 348 -3.53 -13.77 -16.78
CA SER A 348 -4.67 -12.88 -16.59
C SER A 348 -5.18 -12.32 -17.92
N PRO A 349 -6.50 -12.36 -18.17
CA PRO A 349 -7.09 -11.73 -19.36
C PRO A 349 -6.99 -10.19 -19.32
N TYR A 350 -6.64 -9.62 -18.15
CA TYR A 350 -6.56 -8.19 -17.91
C TYR A 350 -5.13 -7.66 -17.84
N SER A 351 -4.12 -8.46 -18.18
CA SER A 351 -2.70 -8.06 -18.09
C SER A 351 -2.36 -6.85 -18.96
N ARG A 352 -3.20 -6.52 -19.95
CA ARG A 352 -3.10 -5.36 -20.85
C ARG A 352 -4.11 -4.26 -20.56
N ALA A 353 -4.87 -4.38 -19.47
CA ALA A 353 -5.88 -3.39 -19.12
C ALA A 353 -5.22 -2.05 -18.77
N ALA A 354 -5.64 -0.98 -19.47
CA ALA A 354 -5.11 0.37 -19.27
C ALA A 354 -6.25 1.41 -19.32
N PRO A 355 -6.20 2.47 -18.50
CA PRO A 355 -5.19 2.71 -17.47
C PRO A 355 -5.22 1.66 -16.36
N GLY A 356 -4.06 1.36 -15.75
CA GLY A 356 -4.01 0.38 -14.67
C GLY A 356 -2.61 -0.15 -14.37
N ARG A 357 -2.58 -1.23 -13.62
CA ARG A 357 -1.39 -1.99 -13.23
C ARG A 357 -1.68 -3.47 -13.39
N PHE A 358 -0.65 -4.26 -13.63
CA PHE A 358 -0.78 -5.72 -13.70
C PHE A 358 -0.08 -6.44 -12.55
N GLY A 359 1.14 -6.05 -12.21
CA GLY A 359 2.05 -6.72 -11.30
C GLY A 359 1.64 -6.73 -9.83
N ALA A 360 2.58 -7.11 -8.97
CA ALA A 360 2.36 -7.25 -7.54
C ALA A 360 2.05 -5.94 -6.82
N HIS A 361 1.44 -6.03 -5.63
CA HIS A 361 1.21 -4.89 -4.76
C HIS A 361 1.43 -5.21 -3.28
N GLN A 362 0.67 -6.14 -2.71
CA GLN A 362 0.66 -6.38 -1.26
C GLN A 362 0.44 -7.85 -0.96
N PHE A 363 0.81 -8.26 0.25
CA PHE A 363 0.47 -9.56 0.80
C PHE A 363 -0.24 -9.41 2.16
N HIS A 364 -0.93 -10.47 2.58
CA HIS A 364 -1.40 -10.62 3.95
C HIS A 364 -0.22 -10.47 4.93
N GLU A 365 -0.32 -9.52 5.86
CA GLU A 365 0.81 -9.08 6.71
C GLU A 365 1.09 -10.02 7.91
N ARG A 366 0.60 -11.24 7.84
CA ARG A 366 0.88 -12.32 8.80
C ARG A 366 1.10 -13.60 8.03
N ILE A 367 1.90 -14.49 8.60
CA ILE A 367 2.11 -15.81 8.05
C ILE A 367 2.11 -16.84 9.19
N ASP A 368 1.14 -17.74 9.14
CA ASP A 368 0.94 -18.76 10.17
C ASP A 368 1.43 -20.16 9.74
N ASP A 369 1.54 -20.38 8.44
CA ASP A 369 2.00 -21.61 7.80
C ASP A 369 2.99 -21.30 6.64
N THR A 370 2.91 -22.00 5.53
CA THR A 370 3.74 -21.76 4.33
C THR A 370 2.99 -21.02 3.22
N LEU A 371 1.73 -20.64 3.44
CA LEU A 371 0.92 -19.99 2.42
C LEU A 371 1.03 -18.47 2.51
N VAL A 372 1.39 -17.85 1.41
CA VAL A 372 1.47 -16.40 1.23
C VAL A 372 0.32 -15.96 0.34
N TYR A 373 -0.57 -15.15 0.87
CA TYR A 373 -1.69 -14.58 0.13
C TYR A 373 -1.27 -13.21 -0.39
N CYS A 374 -1.16 -13.07 -1.71
CA CYS A 374 -0.63 -11.86 -2.35
C CYS A 374 -1.64 -11.26 -3.33
N THR A 375 -1.62 -9.95 -3.48
CA THR A 375 -2.38 -9.26 -4.51
C THR A 375 -1.48 -8.86 -5.67
N TRP A 376 -1.95 -9.14 -6.88
CA TRP A 376 -1.48 -8.61 -8.15
C TRP A 376 -2.61 -7.76 -8.72
N PHE A 377 -2.40 -6.51 -9.01
CA PHE A 377 -3.45 -5.62 -9.47
C PHE A 377 -4.44 -6.27 -10.46
N ALA A 378 -4.17 -6.25 -11.75
CA ALA A 378 -5.00 -6.95 -12.73
C ALA A 378 -4.72 -8.46 -12.81
N GLY A 379 -3.75 -8.95 -12.06
CA GLY A 379 -3.48 -10.37 -11.84
C GLY A 379 -4.33 -11.00 -10.73
N GLY A 380 -5.03 -10.21 -9.91
CA GLY A 380 -5.90 -10.70 -8.84
C GLY A 380 -5.17 -11.21 -7.59
N LEU A 381 -5.86 -11.99 -6.77
CA LEU A 381 -5.28 -12.71 -5.64
C LEU A 381 -4.45 -13.89 -6.14
N ARG A 382 -3.27 -14.08 -5.55
CA ARG A 382 -2.41 -15.25 -5.72
C ARG A 382 -2.11 -15.87 -4.35
N ILE A 383 -2.20 -17.19 -4.26
CA ILE A 383 -1.84 -17.96 -3.07
C ILE A 383 -0.60 -18.77 -3.42
N VAL A 384 0.50 -18.45 -2.75
CA VAL A 384 1.84 -19.01 -3.06
C VAL A 384 2.30 -19.83 -1.87
N ASP A 385 2.62 -21.10 -2.10
CA ASP A 385 3.25 -21.96 -1.11
C ASP A 385 4.77 -21.78 -1.16
N ILE A 386 5.36 -21.44 -0.01
CA ILE A 386 6.79 -21.26 0.19
C ILE A 386 7.42 -22.38 1.06
N ALA A 387 6.80 -23.55 1.14
CA ALA A 387 7.36 -24.70 1.88
C ALA A 387 8.79 -25.02 1.43
N ASP A 388 9.07 -24.92 0.12
CA ASP A 388 10.41 -24.77 -0.41
C ASP A 388 10.66 -23.28 -0.75
N PRO A 389 11.42 -22.53 0.08
CA PRO A 389 11.64 -21.12 -0.13
C PRO A 389 12.49 -20.78 -1.38
N ALA A 390 13.17 -21.77 -1.97
CA ALA A 390 13.90 -21.62 -3.22
C ALA A 390 13.03 -21.89 -4.46
N ALA A 391 11.84 -22.46 -4.29
CA ALA A 391 10.93 -22.83 -5.37
C ALA A 391 9.46 -22.54 -5.01
N PRO A 392 9.07 -21.27 -4.77
CA PRO A 392 7.69 -20.91 -4.42
C PRO A 392 6.71 -21.33 -5.51
N GLN A 393 5.56 -21.90 -5.12
CA GLN A 393 4.57 -22.49 -6.03
C GLN A 393 3.20 -21.83 -5.89
N GLU A 394 2.56 -21.42 -6.99
CA GLU A 394 1.16 -21.00 -6.95
C GLU A 394 0.23 -22.21 -6.74
N VAL A 395 -0.49 -22.20 -5.61
CA VAL A 395 -1.46 -23.24 -5.25
C VAL A 395 -2.91 -22.80 -5.43
N GLY A 396 -3.16 -21.50 -5.61
CA GLY A 396 -4.48 -20.96 -5.84
C GLY A 396 -4.47 -19.53 -6.37
N HIS A 397 -5.54 -19.15 -7.07
CA HIS A 397 -5.76 -17.77 -7.47
C HIS A 397 -7.25 -17.41 -7.63
N TYR A 398 -7.53 -16.12 -7.57
CA TYR A 398 -8.83 -15.54 -7.88
C TYR A 398 -8.63 -14.16 -8.52
N ILE A 399 -9.13 -13.99 -9.74
CA ILE A 399 -9.12 -12.73 -10.47
C ILE A 399 -10.53 -12.16 -10.43
N PRO A 400 -10.77 -11.02 -9.73
CA PRO A 400 -12.09 -10.40 -9.68
C PRO A 400 -12.57 -9.93 -11.05
N GLU A 401 -13.88 -9.86 -11.23
CA GLU A 401 -14.47 -9.14 -12.34
C GLU A 401 -14.19 -7.64 -12.20
N PRO A 402 -13.87 -6.95 -13.30
CA PRO A 402 -13.68 -5.51 -13.26
C PRO A 402 -14.94 -4.79 -12.74
N ALA A 403 -14.76 -3.72 -11.99
CA ALA A 403 -15.86 -2.83 -11.66
C ALA A 403 -16.45 -2.18 -12.92
N PRO A 404 -17.76 -1.83 -12.94
CA PRO A 404 -18.39 -1.23 -14.10
C PRO A 404 -17.62 -0.03 -14.65
N GLY A 405 -17.30 -0.06 -15.94
CA GLY A 405 -16.54 0.99 -16.64
C GLY A 405 -15.01 0.95 -16.41
N GLN A 406 -14.49 -0.03 -15.68
CA GLN A 406 -13.05 -0.23 -15.54
C GLN A 406 -12.53 -1.24 -16.56
N PRO A 407 -11.32 -1.04 -17.11
CA PRO A 407 -10.74 -1.95 -18.12
C PRO A 407 -10.29 -3.29 -17.53
N GLY A 408 -10.01 -3.34 -16.24
CA GLY A 408 -9.59 -4.52 -15.50
C GLY A 408 -9.70 -4.32 -13.99
N PRO A 409 -9.62 -5.39 -13.18
CA PRO A 409 -9.53 -5.27 -11.73
C PRO A 409 -8.23 -4.57 -11.34
N GLN A 410 -8.22 -4.00 -10.15
CA GLN A 410 -7.03 -3.42 -9.52
C GLN A 410 -6.98 -3.94 -8.07
N THR A 411 -6.82 -5.25 -7.94
CA THR A 411 -6.81 -5.96 -6.67
C THR A 411 -5.70 -5.40 -5.79
N ASN A 412 -6.07 -4.86 -4.62
CA ASN A 412 -5.18 -3.98 -3.88
C ASN A 412 -4.62 -4.59 -2.61
N ASP A 413 -5.46 -5.20 -1.78
CA ASP A 413 -5.03 -5.72 -0.49
C ASP A 413 -5.83 -6.95 -0.09
N VAL A 414 -5.26 -7.76 0.81
CA VAL A 414 -5.85 -9.02 1.28
C VAL A 414 -5.55 -9.21 2.77
N ASP A 415 -6.54 -9.69 3.50
CA ASP A 415 -6.35 -10.23 4.84
C ASP A 415 -6.99 -11.62 4.96
N VAL A 416 -6.47 -12.44 5.89
CA VAL A 416 -6.96 -13.80 6.14
C VAL A 416 -7.19 -13.98 7.63
N ASP A 417 -8.36 -14.44 8.01
CA ASP A 417 -8.66 -14.66 9.41
C ASP A 417 -8.22 -16.08 9.89
N LYS A 418 -8.35 -16.30 11.19
CA LYS A 418 -7.98 -17.59 11.80
C LYS A 418 -8.82 -18.79 11.32
N ARG A 419 -9.92 -18.56 10.61
CA ARG A 419 -10.77 -19.59 10.00
C ARG A 419 -10.30 -19.95 8.58
N GLY A 420 -9.28 -19.23 8.06
CA GLY A 420 -8.81 -19.33 6.69
C GLY A 420 -9.71 -18.62 5.68
N VAL A 421 -10.65 -17.79 6.14
CA VAL A 421 -11.48 -16.96 5.27
C VAL A 421 -10.66 -15.79 4.76
N ILE A 422 -10.69 -15.58 3.44
CA ILE A 422 -9.92 -14.55 2.75
C ILE A 422 -10.82 -13.34 2.49
N TYR A 423 -10.30 -12.16 2.78
CA TYR A 423 -10.94 -10.86 2.59
C TYR A 423 -10.14 -10.06 1.60
N LEU A 424 -10.75 -9.74 0.45
CA LEU A 424 -10.07 -9.13 -0.67
C LEU A 424 -10.70 -7.80 -1.04
N VAL A 425 -9.88 -6.77 -1.23
CA VAL A 425 -10.33 -5.45 -1.68
C VAL A 425 -9.66 -5.07 -3.00
N ASP A 426 -10.40 -4.32 -3.80
CA ASP A 426 -9.98 -3.74 -5.06
C ASP A 426 -9.94 -2.21 -4.96
N ARG A 427 -9.17 -1.54 -5.82
CA ARG A 427 -9.18 -0.06 -5.92
C ARG A 427 -10.48 0.46 -6.51
N GLY A 428 -11.14 -0.34 -7.33
CA GLY A 428 -12.52 -0.16 -7.74
C GLY A 428 -13.51 -0.64 -6.66
N PRO A 429 -14.81 -0.41 -6.83
CA PRO A 429 -15.83 -0.91 -5.90
C PRO A 429 -15.83 -2.43 -5.77
N GLY A 430 -15.96 -2.89 -4.54
CA GLY A 430 -16.13 -4.30 -4.20
C GLY A 430 -15.26 -4.76 -3.02
N PHE A 431 -15.88 -5.57 -2.17
CA PHE A 431 -15.24 -6.27 -1.07
C PHE A 431 -15.64 -7.74 -1.18
N ASP A 432 -14.70 -8.58 -1.60
CA ASP A 432 -14.93 -10.01 -1.82
C ASP A 432 -14.51 -10.83 -0.59
N ILE A 433 -15.34 -11.79 -0.20
CA ILE A 433 -15.03 -12.76 0.83
C ILE A 433 -14.90 -14.12 0.14
N LEU A 434 -13.76 -14.77 0.34
CA LEU A 434 -13.33 -15.93 -0.43
C LEU A 434 -12.98 -17.11 0.48
N GLU A 435 -13.05 -18.30 -0.08
CA GLU A 435 -12.62 -19.55 0.53
C GLU A 435 -11.59 -20.24 -0.35
N PHE A 436 -10.47 -20.66 0.23
CA PHE A 436 -9.44 -21.46 -0.43
C PHE A 436 -9.62 -22.94 -0.07
N LYS A 437 -9.69 -23.80 -1.06
CA LYS A 437 -9.78 -25.27 -0.90
C LYS A 437 -8.74 -25.92 -1.80
N PRO A 438 -7.53 -26.21 -1.27
CA PRO A 438 -6.55 -26.97 -2.02
C PRO A 438 -7.11 -28.34 -2.37
N ARG A 439 -6.87 -28.78 -3.61
CA ARG A 439 -7.25 -30.12 -4.08
C ARG A 439 -6.20 -31.13 -3.68
#